data_2a94ae2ebc5ad0acc172204ef14fee22
#
_entry.id   2a94ae2ebc5ad0acc172204ef14fee22
#
_cell.length_a   1.000
_cell.length_b   1.000
_cell.length_c   1.000
_cell.angle_alpha   90.00
_cell.angle_beta   90.00
_cell.angle_gamma   90.00
#
_symmetry.space_group_name_H-M   'P 1'
#
loop_
_entity.id
_entity.type
_entity.pdbx_description
1 polymer ?
#
loop_
_entity_poly.entity_id
_entity_poly.type
_entity_poly.pdbx_seq_one_letter_code
_entity_poly.pdbx_strand_id
1 'polypeptide(L)'
;MLTLYSFRAMTHQGLGEFEQLVLLAIVHLRGESYGIPIVEEIERRTGRQVARAAVYVTLRRLEEKGYVSSWIGDPTPERGGKGRRYVEIESAGRRALRESRQLADRMWGELDPASLRSR
;
A
#
# COMPACT_ATOMS: atom_id res chain seq x y z
N MET A 1 -11.91 -2.16 -30.89
CA MET A 1 -11.69 -3.56 -30.49
C MET A 1 -10.86 -3.62 -29.22
N LEU A 2 -11.33 -4.39 -28.28
CA LEU A 2 -10.54 -4.61 -27.06
C LEU A 2 -9.44 -5.59 -27.37
N THR A 3 -8.21 -5.18 -27.13
CA THR A 3 -7.06 -6.04 -27.28
C THR A 3 -6.71 -6.66 -25.93
N LEU A 4 -5.85 -7.66 -25.97
CA LEU A 4 -5.33 -8.23 -24.75
C LEU A 4 -4.66 -7.17 -23.88
N TYR A 5 -3.99 -6.23 -24.53
CA TYR A 5 -3.35 -5.13 -23.83
C TYR A 5 -4.37 -4.25 -23.09
N SER A 6 -5.47 -3.91 -23.77
CA SER A 6 -6.50 -3.09 -23.13
C SER A 6 -7.14 -3.80 -21.95
N PHE A 7 -7.40 -5.10 -22.09
CA PHE A 7 -7.94 -5.89 -20.99
C PHE A 7 -6.98 -5.92 -19.82
N ARG A 8 -5.70 -6.13 -20.11
CA ARG A 8 -4.68 -6.17 -19.06
C ARG A 8 -4.57 -4.84 -18.35
N ALA A 9 -4.64 -3.72 -19.09
CA ALA A 9 -4.60 -2.41 -18.48
C ALA A 9 -5.77 -2.21 -17.53
N MET A 10 -6.95 -2.70 -17.90
CA MET A 10 -8.12 -2.60 -17.02
C MET A 10 -7.97 -3.44 -15.76
N THR A 11 -7.36 -4.62 -15.86
CA THR A 11 -7.21 -5.51 -14.72
C THR A 11 -6.05 -5.12 -13.82
N HIS A 12 -5.08 -4.37 -14.35
CA HIS A 12 -3.89 -3.95 -13.59
C HIS A 12 -4.01 -2.54 -13.05
N GLN A 13 -5.14 -1.90 -13.28
CA GLN A 13 -5.30 -0.53 -12.85
C GLN A 13 -5.45 -0.42 -11.35
N GLY A 14 -4.76 0.56 -10.84
CA GLY A 14 -4.95 0.99 -9.47
C GLY A 14 -4.48 0.00 -8.45
N LEU A 15 -4.69 0.39 -7.25
CA LEU A 15 -4.35 -0.38 -6.08
C LEU A 15 -5.63 -0.78 -5.37
N GLY A 16 -5.66 -1.97 -4.80
CA GLY A 16 -6.71 -2.33 -3.87
C GLY A 16 -6.65 -1.42 -2.65
N GLU A 17 -7.75 -1.35 -1.92
CA GLU A 17 -7.82 -0.47 -0.77
C GLU A 17 -6.70 -0.76 0.23
N PHE A 18 -6.52 -2.02 0.59
CA PHE A 18 -5.52 -2.36 1.58
C PHE A 18 -4.10 -2.15 1.07
N GLU A 19 -3.88 -2.37 -0.23
CA GLU A 19 -2.59 -2.06 -0.84
C GLU A 19 -2.27 -0.57 -0.71
N GLN A 20 -3.27 0.29 -0.90
CA GLN A 20 -3.08 1.72 -0.71
C GLN A 20 -2.72 2.06 0.72
N LEU A 21 -3.41 1.45 1.68
CA LEU A 21 -3.13 1.70 3.10
C LEU A 21 -1.70 1.31 3.45
N VAL A 22 -1.24 0.17 2.97
CA VAL A 22 0.11 -0.29 3.25
C VAL A 22 1.15 0.64 2.62
N LEU A 23 0.97 1.00 1.35
CA LEU A 23 1.91 1.92 0.69
C LEU A 23 1.93 3.29 1.35
N LEU A 24 0.75 3.81 1.71
CA LEU A 24 0.68 5.11 2.37
C LEU A 24 1.34 5.07 3.75
N ALA A 25 1.18 3.95 4.47
CA ALA A 25 1.86 3.80 5.74
C ALA A 25 3.39 3.87 5.56
N ILE A 26 3.91 3.21 4.53
CA ILE A 26 5.34 3.27 4.24
C ILE A 26 5.78 4.71 3.95
N VAL A 27 4.98 5.44 3.17
CA VAL A 27 5.30 6.85 2.89
C VAL A 27 5.34 7.67 4.17
N HIS A 28 4.35 7.50 5.05
CA HIS A 28 4.33 8.21 6.33
C HIS A 28 5.54 7.85 7.19
N LEU A 29 6.06 6.65 7.05
CA LEU A 29 7.24 6.18 7.77
C LEU A 29 8.54 6.51 7.02
N ARG A 30 8.48 7.53 6.17
CA ARG A 30 9.63 8.11 5.45
C ARG A 30 10.17 7.23 4.32
N GLY A 31 9.31 6.40 3.77
CA GLY A 31 9.63 5.63 2.58
C GLY A 31 10.18 4.25 2.83
N GLU A 32 10.54 3.93 4.07
CA GLU A 32 11.00 2.58 4.40
C GLU A 32 10.50 2.17 5.78
N SER A 33 10.29 0.88 5.96
CA SER A 33 9.85 0.37 7.25
C SER A 33 9.87 -1.17 7.25
N TYR A 34 9.17 -1.75 8.21
CA TYR A 34 8.94 -3.17 8.31
C TYR A 34 7.55 -3.41 8.88
N GLY A 35 7.17 -4.68 9.01
CA GLY A 35 5.77 -5.04 9.25
C GLY A 35 5.11 -4.38 10.44
N ILE A 36 5.75 -4.41 11.61
CA ILE A 36 5.11 -3.93 12.84
C ILE A 36 4.79 -2.43 12.79
N PRO A 37 5.72 -1.53 12.46
CA PRO A 37 5.37 -0.12 12.33
C PRO A 37 4.31 0.16 11.29
N ILE A 38 4.27 -0.65 10.21
CA ILE A 38 3.24 -0.49 9.18
C ILE A 38 1.86 -0.78 9.76
N VAL A 39 1.73 -1.90 10.50
CA VAL A 39 0.47 -2.23 11.17
C VAL A 39 0.06 -1.08 12.10
N GLU A 40 1.00 -0.62 12.93
CA GLU A 40 0.71 0.42 13.91
C GLU A 40 0.28 1.72 13.23
N GLU A 41 0.93 2.07 12.14
CA GLU A 41 0.61 3.30 11.42
C GLU A 41 -0.80 3.25 10.84
N ILE A 42 -1.17 2.11 10.24
CA ILE A 42 -2.52 1.95 9.69
C ILE A 42 -3.56 2.02 10.81
N GLU A 43 -3.34 1.30 11.90
CA GLU A 43 -4.28 1.28 13.01
C GLU A 43 -4.44 2.66 13.63
N ARG A 44 -3.35 3.38 13.81
CA ARG A 44 -3.39 4.70 14.39
C ARG A 44 -4.16 5.69 13.55
N ARG A 45 -3.98 5.62 12.22
CA ARG A 45 -4.61 6.59 11.33
C ARG A 45 -6.04 6.25 10.98
N THR A 46 -6.39 4.96 10.91
CA THR A 46 -7.70 4.56 10.43
C THR A 46 -8.63 4.06 11.54
N GLY A 47 -8.10 3.73 12.70
CA GLY A 47 -8.89 3.10 13.76
C GLY A 47 -9.23 1.65 13.48
N ARG A 48 -8.78 1.09 12.36
CA ARG A 48 -9.02 -0.31 12.05
C ARG A 48 -8.00 -1.19 12.75
N GLN A 49 -8.45 -2.36 13.19
CA GLN A 49 -7.54 -3.41 13.59
C GLN A 49 -7.03 -4.12 12.35
N VAL A 50 -5.73 -4.37 12.30
CA VAL A 50 -5.08 -4.91 11.11
C VAL A 50 -4.29 -6.15 11.51
N ALA A 51 -4.56 -7.26 10.82
CA ALA A 51 -3.79 -8.48 11.04
C ALA A 51 -2.40 -8.34 10.43
N ARG A 52 -1.39 -8.70 11.23
CA ARG A 52 -0.01 -8.65 10.76
C ARG A 52 0.18 -9.50 9.51
N ALA A 53 -0.45 -10.69 9.48
CA ALA A 53 -0.36 -11.57 8.32
C ALA A 53 -0.89 -10.91 7.05
N ALA A 54 -1.95 -10.11 7.16
CA ALA A 54 -2.50 -9.41 6.01
C ALA A 54 -1.50 -8.41 5.43
N VAL A 55 -0.77 -7.72 6.32
CA VAL A 55 0.28 -6.80 5.88
C VAL A 55 1.38 -7.55 5.13
N TYR A 56 1.83 -8.68 5.66
CA TYR A 56 2.90 -9.44 5.01
C TYR A 56 2.48 -9.97 3.64
N VAL A 57 1.25 -10.47 3.52
CA VAL A 57 0.73 -10.92 2.22
C VAL A 57 0.68 -9.76 1.23
N THR A 58 0.22 -8.61 1.70
CA THR A 58 0.11 -7.43 0.85
C THR A 58 1.47 -6.92 0.42
N LEU A 59 2.44 -6.90 1.34
CA LEU A 59 3.81 -6.50 1.00
C LEU A 59 4.40 -7.39 -0.11
N ARG A 60 4.13 -8.68 -0.05
CA ARG A 60 4.59 -9.59 -1.10
C ARG A 60 3.99 -9.24 -2.44
N ARG A 61 2.68 -8.97 -2.47
CA ARG A 61 2.01 -8.56 -3.71
C ARG A 61 2.59 -7.26 -4.26
N LEU A 62 2.84 -6.31 -3.38
CA LEU A 62 3.40 -5.02 -3.79
C LEU A 62 4.82 -5.19 -4.33
N GLU A 63 5.58 -6.09 -3.74
CA GLU A 63 6.91 -6.40 -4.24
C GLU A 63 6.83 -7.04 -5.63
N GLU A 64 5.91 -7.97 -5.83
CA GLU A 64 5.71 -8.62 -7.13
C GLU A 64 5.32 -7.60 -8.20
N LYS A 65 4.57 -6.58 -7.82
CA LYS A 65 4.20 -5.49 -8.74
C LYS A 65 5.31 -4.48 -8.97
N GLY A 66 6.40 -4.58 -8.22
CA GLY A 66 7.50 -3.63 -8.33
C GLY A 66 7.26 -2.32 -7.61
N TYR A 67 6.28 -2.26 -6.71
CA TYR A 67 5.95 -1.04 -5.99
C TYR A 67 6.76 -0.87 -4.72
N VAL A 68 7.29 -1.95 -4.19
CA VAL A 68 8.23 -1.93 -3.06
C VAL A 68 9.36 -2.90 -3.35
N SER A 69 10.49 -2.69 -2.71
CA SER A 69 11.57 -3.66 -2.64
C SER A 69 11.78 -4.04 -1.18
N SER A 70 12.43 -5.18 -0.95
CA SER A 70 12.66 -5.63 0.41
C SER A 70 14.06 -6.18 0.56
N TRP A 71 14.56 -6.15 1.79
CA TRP A 71 15.85 -6.73 2.12
C TRP A 71 15.83 -7.15 3.58
N ILE A 72 16.79 -8.00 3.93
CA ILE A 72 16.95 -8.45 5.32
C ILE A 72 18.01 -7.58 5.96
N GLY A 73 17.65 -6.93 7.07
CA GLY A 73 18.60 -6.14 7.83
C GLY A 73 19.51 -7.04 8.68
N ASP A 74 20.46 -6.41 9.34
CA ASP A 74 21.40 -7.14 10.17
C ASP A 74 20.71 -7.84 11.34
N PRO A 75 21.10 -9.06 11.69
CA PRO A 75 20.57 -9.72 12.87
C PRO A 75 20.91 -8.93 14.13
N THR A 76 20.02 -8.99 15.12
CA THR A 76 20.27 -8.39 16.43
C THR A 76 20.00 -9.43 17.50
N PRO A 77 20.66 -9.30 18.68
CA PRO A 77 20.40 -10.23 19.78
C PRO A 77 18.94 -10.21 20.23
N GLU A 78 18.30 -9.07 20.18
CA GLU A 78 16.90 -8.91 20.61
C GLU A 78 15.96 -9.74 19.76
N ARG A 79 16.37 -10.10 18.56
CA ARG A 79 15.55 -10.89 17.65
C ARG A 79 16.03 -12.32 17.51
N GLY A 80 16.81 -12.81 18.48
CA GLY A 80 17.30 -14.17 18.46
C GLY A 80 18.25 -14.46 17.29
N GLY A 81 18.98 -13.44 16.83
CA GLY A 81 19.91 -13.58 15.73
C GLY A 81 19.30 -13.52 14.35
N LYS A 82 17.99 -13.31 14.24
CA LYS A 82 17.33 -13.20 12.92
C LYS A 82 17.29 -11.76 12.47
N GLY A 83 17.58 -11.54 11.20
CA GLY A 83 17.43 -10.23 10.60
C GLY A 83 15.97 -9.88 10.39
N ARG A 84 15.70 -8.58 10.36
CA ARG A 84 14.37 -8.05 10.12
C ARG A 84 14.21 -7.78 8.63
N ARG A 85 13.05 -8.13 8.08
CA ARG A 85 12.77 -7.81 6.69
C ARG A 85 12.24 -6.39 6.59
N TYR A 86 13.02 -5.55 5.95
CA TYR A 86 12.65 -4.18 5.67
C TYR A 86 12.05 -4.08 4.28
N VAL A 87 11.22 -3.06 4.08
CA VAL A 87 10.66 -2.74 2.78
C VAL A 87 10.88 -1.25 2.52
N GLU A 88 10.96 -0.91 1.24
CA GLU A 88 11.14 0.46 0.80
C GLU A 88 10.22 0.69 -0.39
N ILE A 89 9.58 1.86 -0.43
CA ILE A 89 8.70 2.17 -1.55
C ILE A 89 9.54 2.56 -2.76
N GLU A 90 9.16 2.04 -3.92
CA GLU A 90 9.80 2.34 -5.19
C GLU A 90 9.10 3.49 -5.89
N SER A 91 9.76 4.08 -6.88
CA SER A 91 9.15 5.17 -7.64
C SER A 91 7.84 4.73 -8.31
N ALA A 92 7.77 3.47 -8.76
CA ALA A 92 6.53 2.94 -9.33
C ALA A 92 5.41 2.89 -8.30
N GLY A 93 5.74 2.58 -7.03
CA GLY A 93 4.75 2.61 -5.96
C GLY A 93 4.23 4.00 -5.69
N ARG A 94 5.12 4.99 -5.68
CA ARG A 94 4.70 6.38 -5.51
C ARG A 94 3.81 6.84 -6.66
N ARG A 95 4.15 6.44 -7.88
CA ARG A 95 3.34 6.76 -9.05
C ARG A 95 1.96 6.11 -8.94
N ALA A 96 1.91 4.84 -8.53
CA ALA A 96 0.64 4.15 -8.37
C ALA A 96 -0.26 4.86 -7.35
N LEU A 97 0.31 5.35 -6.26
CA LEU A 97 -0.45 6.12 -5.28
C LEU A 97 -1.01 7.41 -5.89
N ARG A 98 -0.17 8.15 -6.63
CA ARG A 98 -0.64 9.38 -7.27
C ARG A 98 -1.76 9.11 -8.26
N GLU A 99 -1.61 8.07 -9.06
CA GLU A 99 -2.62 7.72 -10.06
C GLU A 99 -3.93 7.28 -9.41
N SER A 100 -3.86 6.50 -8.33
CA SER A 100 -5.05 6.12 -7.58
C SER A 100 -5.77 7.33 -7.02
N ARG A 101 -5.01 8.28 -6.46
CA ARG A 101 -5.60 9.50 -5.90
C ARG A 101 -6.25 10.33 -7.00
N GLN A 102 -5.58 10.49 -8.12
CA GLN A 102 -6.11 11.26 -9.24
C GLN A 102 -7.37 10.62 -9.81
N LEU A 103 -7.39 9.30 -9.92
CA LEU A 103 -8.57 8.61 -10.41
C LEU A 103 -9.75 8.83 -9.46
N ALA A 104 -9.51 8.66 -8.17
CA ALA A 104 -10.56 8.90 -7.18
C ALA A 104 -11.05 10.34 -7.22
N ASP A 105 -10.14 11.29 -7.32
CA ASP A 105 -10.49 12.70 -7.37
C ASP A 105 -11.35 13.02 -8.59
N ARG A 106 -11.05 12.41 -9.74
CA ARG A 106 -11.87 12.60 -10.94
C ARG A 106 -13.27 12.04 -10.76
N MET A 107 -13.39 10.88 -10.10
CA MET A 107 -14.71 10.30 -9.86
C MET A 107 -15.50 11.07 -8.82
N TRP A 108 -14.84 11.57 -7.79
CA TRP A 108 -15.48 12.44 -6.82
C TRP A 108 -15.95 13.73 -7.50
N GLY A 109 -15.11 14.30 -8.36
CA GLY A 109 -15.42 15.55 -9.03
C GLY A 109 -15.74 16.63 -8.00
N GLU A 110 -16.90 17.25 -8.15
CA GLU A 110 -17.34 18.27 -7.23
C GLU A 110 -18.41 17.79 -6.26
N LEU A 111 -18.52 16.46 -6.11
CA LEU A 111 -19.50 15.91 -5.17
C LEU A 111 -19.19 16.34 -3.75
N ASP A 112 -20.20 16.82 -3.06
CA ASP A 112 -20.11 17.05 -1.64
C ASP A 112 -20.27 15.71 -0.93
N PRO A 113 -19.34 15.33 -0.03
CA PRO A 113 -19.50 14.09 0.73
C PRO A 113 -20.85 13.97 1.43
N ALA A 114 -21.46 15.09 1.79
CA ALA A 114 -22.78 15.08 2.39
C ALA A 114 -23.86 14.45 1.49
N SER A 115 -23.63 14.47 0.16
CA SER A 115 -24.59 13.87 -0.79
C SER A 115 -24.64 12.34 -0.67
N LEU A 116 -23.69 11.74 0.04
CA LEU A 116 -23.65 10.28 0.23
C LEU A 116 -24.34 9.83 1.50
N ARG A 117 -24.94 10.76 2.23
CA ARG A 117 -25.67 10.37 3.44
C ARG A 117 -26.95 9.62 3.08
N SER A 118 -27.24 8.59 3.87
CA SER A 118 -28.51 7.87 3.76
C SER A 118 -29.66 8.76 4.22
N ARG A 119 -30.82 8.54 3.63
CA ARG A 119 -32.04 9.21 4.08
C ARG A 119 -32.57 8.57 5.33
#